data_56715b05d6f2cc3d1c14bde83fdbc5f4
#
_entry.id   56715b05d6f2cc3d1c14bde83fdbc5f4
#
_cell.length_a   1.000
_cell.length_b   1.000
_cell.length_c   1.000
_cell.angle_alpha   90.00
_cell.angle_beta   90.00
_cell.angle_gamma   90.00
#
_symmetry.space_group_name_H-M   'P 1'
#
loop_
_entity.id
_entity.type
_entity.pdbx_description
1 polymer ?
#
loop_
_entity_poly.entity_id
_entity_poly.type
_entity_poly.pdbx_seq_one_letter_code
_entity_poly.pdbx_strand_id
1 'polypeptide(L)'
;MDRIYSINGPVVKVNDAKDFSMMEMVQVGEKGLIGEVIGIDAEYTTIQVYENTAGLKIGEPVKGSKMPVCATLGPGIISGIYDGIQRPLTAMTELNGAFVAMGSALPALDEERVFDVTVTVRDGDTVKAGDVYATCRETPLILHKCMIPPDIGSAKVALAAESGKYKVNDVILKIIPDGESDAVPLTLAHKWAIKTPRPVRRRKTIKTPLITGQRIIDTVFPIAKGGAAAVPGGFGTGKTMTQHQIAKWCDADIIVYIGCGERGNEMTQVLEEFSELIDPKSGRPLTDRTVLIANTSNMPVAAREASIYTGITIAEYYRDMGYHIAIMADSTSRWAEALREISGRLEEMPAEEGFPAYLPSRLAEFYERAGYVETVSGGEGSVTVIGAVSPQGSDFSEPVTQNTKRFVRCFWALDKALAYARHYPAINWMNSYSDYADDLEDYYAENAGEDFIEVRRRISALLIEENNLMEIVKLIGADVLPDDQKLIIEIGKVIRVGFLQQNAFHKDDTFVPLKKQLLMMKAILKLYDESAAALSKNALVSDILKLGWFEKLSKMKYDVPNDKLEMFAEYEEAITRSFYEILISGETA
;
A
#
# COMPACT_ATOMS: atom_id res chain seq x y z
N MET A 1 -9.62 4.12 -43.20
CA MET A 1 -9.21 3.25 -42.11
C MET A 1 -7.73 3.48 -41.88
N ASP A 2 -7.41 3.92 -40.71
CA ASP A 2 -6.03 4.20 -40.30
C ASP A 2 -5.25 2.89 -40.25
N ARG A 3 -4.00 2.93 -40.71
CA ARG A 3 -3.19 1.72 -40.84
C ARG A 3 -1.84 1.89 -40.21
N ILE A 4 -1.31 0.81 -39.67
CA ILE A 4 0.03 0.77 -39.08
C ILE A 4 1.08 1.17 -40.11
N TYR A 5 1.85 2.20 -39.81
CA TYR A 5 2.99 2.67 -40.60
C TYR A 5 4.31 2.05 -40.12
N SER A 6 4.57 2.03 -38.81
CA SER A 6 5.78 1.43 -38.24
C SER A 6 5.52 0.79 -36.90
N ILE A 7 6.36 -0.18 -36.52
CA ILE A 7 6.28 -0.93 -35.27
C ILE A 7 7.68 -0.95 -34.63
N ASN A 8 7.79 -0.45 -33.38
CA ASN A 8 9.01 -0.50 -32.59
C ASN A 8 8.70 -1.04 -31.17
N GLY A 9 8.70 -2.37 -31.04
CA GLY A 9 8.28 -3.02 -29.80
C GLY A 9 6.83 -2.65 -29.43
N PRO A 10 6.56 -2.11 -28.23
CA PRO A 10 5.22 -1.71 -27.82
C PRO A 10 4.75 -0.40 -28.47
N VAL A 11 5.60 0.30 -29.24
CA VAL A 11 5.26 1.57 -29.87
C VAL A 11 4.90 1.33 -31.35
N VAL A 12 3.71 1.76 -31.73
CA VAL A 12 3.19 1.68 -33.09
C VAL A 12 2.89 3.09 -33.61
N LYS A 13 3.29 3.41 -34.83
CA LYS A 13 2.91 4.68 -35.49
C LYS A 13 1.90 4.43 -36.58
N VAL A 14 0.94 5.34 -36.68
CA VAL A 14 -0.11 5.35 -37.72
C VAL A 14 0.04 6.64 -38.51
N ASN A 15 0.02 6.55 -39.83
CA ASN A 15 0.17 7.70 -40.71
C ASN A 15 -1.19 8.38 -40.94
N ASP A 16 -1.18 9.73 -41.02
CA ASP A 16 -2.32 10.57 -41.41
C ASP A 16 -3.62 10.34 -40.58
N ALA A 17 -3.47 9.96 -39.31
CA ALA A 17 -4.58 9.67 -38.43
C ALA A 17 -5.15 10.95 -37.79
N LYS A 18 -6.13 11.57 -38.42
CA LYS A 18 -6.79 12.82 -37.97
C LYS A 18 -7.94 12.60 -37.00
N ASP A 19 -8.37 11.36 -36.83
CA ASP A 19 -9.58 11.03 -36.09
C ASP A 19 -9.34 10.58 -34.63
N PHE A 20 -8.09 10.49 -34.17
CA PHE A 20 -7.73 10.08 -32.82
C PHE A 20 -7.53 11.27 -31.89
N SER A 21 -7.89 11.07 -30.63
CA SER A 21 -7.64 12.01 -29.55
C SER A 21 -6.49 11.53 -28.66
N MET A 22 -5.80 12.45 -27.98
CA MET A 22 -4.79 12.10 -26.98
C MET A 22 -5.41 11.24 -25.89
N MET A 23 -4.68 10.19 -25.44
CA MET A 23 -5.07 9.20 -24.45
C MET A 23 -6.26 8.31 -24.87
N GLU A 24 -6.69 8.37 -26.13
CA GLU A 24 -7.74 7.50 -26.63
C GLU A 24 -7.29 6.04 -26.67
N MET A 25 -8.12 5.14 -26.18
CA MET A 25 -7.94 3.70 -26.34
C MET A 25 -8.19 3.31 -27.80
N VAL A 26 -7.31 2.53 -28.37
CA VAL A 26 -7.40 2.03 -29.75
C VAL A 26 -7.24 0.52 -29.80
N GLN A 27 -7.81 -0.08 -30.83
CA GLN A 27 -7.60 -1.49 -31.19
C GLN A 27 -6.64 -1.57 -32.37
N VAL A 28 -5.49 -2.21 -32.15
CA VAL A 28 -4.37 -2.26 -33.10
C VAL A 28 -4.28 -3.64 -33.77
N GLY A 29 -4.23 -3.63 -35.08
CA GLY A 29 -4.12 -4.82 -35.90
C GLY A 29 -5.41 -5.61 -36.08
N GLU A 30 -5.35 -6.68 -36.85
CA GLU A 30 -6.50 -7.58 -37.09
C GLU A 30 -6.97 -8.29 -35.82
N LYS A 31 -6.05 -8.53 -34.87
CA LYS A 31 -6.36 -9.14 -33.57
C LYS A 31 -6.98 -8.17 -32.57
N GLY A 32 -6.98 -6.86 -32.86
CA GLY A 32 -7.55 -5.84 -31.99
C GLY A 32 -6.81 -5.66 -30.67
N LEU A 33 -5.46 -5.66 -30.69
CA LEU A 33 -4.64 -5.45 -29.50
C LEU A 33 -4.95 -4.09 -28.87
N ILE A 34 -5.08 -4.04 -27.55
CA ILE A 34 -5.39 -2.80 -26.83
C ILE A 34 -4.17 -1.88 -26.85
N GLY A 35 -4.36 -0.64 -27.27
CA GLY A 35 -3.36 0.42 -27.25
C GLY A 35 -3.94 1.75 -26.80
N GLU A 36 -3.08 2.72 -26.54
CA GLU A 36 -3.41 4.09 -26.16
C GLU A 36 -2.63 5.08 -27.03
N VAL A 37 -3.29 6.12 -27.45
CA VAL A 37 -2.65 7.23 -28.19
C VAL A 37 -1.84 8.06 -27.19
N ILE A 38 -0.52 8.08 -27.37
CA ILE A 38 0.44 8.77 -26.48
C ILE A 38 1.09 9.99 -27.13
N GLY A 39 0.90 10.19 -28.44
CA GLY A 39 1.42 11.35 -29.17
C GLY A 39 0.72 11.53 -30.51
N ILE A 40 0.47 12.77 -30.86
CA ILE A 40 -0.10 13.16 -32.16
C ILE A 40 0.73 14.29 -32.69
N ASP A 41 1.34 14.12 -33.86
CA ASP A 41 2.03 15.15 -34.57
C ASP A 41 1.44 15.36 -35.99
N ALA A 42 2.08 16.18 -36.84
CA ALA A 42 1.56 16.51 -38.16
C ALA A 42 1.59 15.32 -39.13
N GLU A 43 2.47 14.34 -38.90
CA GLU A 43 2.73 13.21 -39.81
C GLU A 43 2.19 11.89 -39.24
N TYR A 44 2.28 11.70 -37.93
CA TYR A 44 2.01 10.41 -37.27
C TYR A 44 1.19 10.56 -36.00
N THR A 45 0.39 9.52 -35.72
CA THR A 45 -0.14 9.25 -34.41
C THR A 45 0.66 8.10 -33.77
N THR A 46 1.23 8.35 -32.60
CA THR A 46 2.02 7.37 -31.85
C THR A 46 1.14 6.67 -30.84
N ILE A 47 1.16 5.34 -30.85
CA ILE A 47 0.32 4.47 -30.04
C ILE A 47 1.21 3.58 -29.18
N GLN A 48 0.94 3.49 -27.90
CA GLN A 48 1.53 2.52 -26.98
C GLN A 48 0.60 1.30 -26.88
N VAL A 49 1.07 0.12 -27.25
CA VAL A 49 0.29 -1.12 -27.21
C VAL A 49 0.54 -1.85 -25.89
N TYR A 50 -0.53 -2.20 -25.19
CA TYR A 50 -0.51 -2.86 -23.88
C TYR A 50 -0.31 -4.38 -23.95
N GLU A 51 -0.31 -4.93 -25.15
CA GLU A 51 -0.14 -6.35 -25.41
C GLU A 51 1.14 -6.63 -26.21
N ASN A 52 1.48 -7.92 -26.36
CA ASN A 52 2.63 -8.31 -27.16
C ASN A 52 2.37 -7.99 -28.65
N THR A 53 3.23 -7.21 -29.25
CA THR A 53 3.14 -6.79 -30.66
C THR A 53 3.75 -7.79 -31.66
N ALA A 54 4.29 -8.92 -31.16
CA ALA A 54 4.86 -9.94 -32.05
C ALA A 54 3.80 -10.48 -33.01
N GLY A 55 4.09 -10.37 -34.29
CA GLY A 55 3.20 -10.81 -35.39
C GLY A 55 2.32 -9.72 -35.97
N LEU A 56 2.28 -8.49 -35.43
CA LEU A 56 1.70 -7.34 -36.11
C LEU A 56 2.46 -7.01 -37.41
N LYS A 57 1.73 -6.56 -38.40
CA LYS A 57 2.29 -6.18 -39.72
C LYS A 57 1.95 -4.73 -40.05
N ILE A 58 2.85 -4.11 -40.80
CA ILE A 58 2.58 -2.81 -41.44
C ILE A 58 1.39 -2.95 -42.39
N GLY A 59 0.50 -1.97 -42.34
CA GLY A 59 -0.72 -1.94 -43.16
C GLY A 59 -1.94 -2.57 -42.48
N GLU A 60 -1.82 -3.21 -41.28
CA GLU A 60 -2.98 -3.66 -40.50
C GLU A 60 -3.81 -2.47 -39.98
N PRO A 61 -5.12 -2.65 -39.76
CA PRO A 61 -6.01 -1.56 -39.37
C PRO A 61 -5.81 -1.13 -37.93
N VAL A 62 -6.10 0.13 -37.64
CA VAL A 62 -6.23 0.66 -36.26
C VAL A 62 -7.59 1.31 -36.14
N LYS A 63 -8.30 1.05 -35.00
CA LYS A 63 -9.64 1.57 -34.74
C LYS A 63 -9.68 2.30 -33.40
N GLY A 64 -10.16 3.54 -33.39
CA GLY A 64 -10.41 4.31 -32.17
C GLY A 64 -11.67 3.86 -31.43
N SER A 65 -11.66 3.99 -30.13
CA SER A 65 -12.81 3.71 -29.25
C SER A 65 -13.58 4.97 -28.86
N LYS A 66 -13.02 6.14 -29.11
CA LYS A 66 -13.52 7.45 -28.62
C LYS A 66 -13.54 7.59 -27.10
N MET A 67 -12.87 6.71 -26.39
CA MET A 67 -12.77 6.71 -24.93
C MET A 67 -11.32 6.45 -24.51
N PRO A 68 -10.85 6.97 -23.37
CA PRO A 68 -9.55 6.63 -22.83
C PRO A 68 -9.51 5.18 -22.35
N VAL A 69 -8.33 4.70 -21.95
CA VAL A 69 -8.20 3.41 -21.27
C VAL A 69 -8.89 3.50 -19.90
N CYS A 70 -9.91 2.68 -19.69
CA CYS A 70 -10.78 2.71 -18.53
C CYS A 70 -10.71 1.42 -17.73
N ALA A 71 -10.86 1.55 -16.41
CA ALA A 71 -11.24 0.45 -15.55
C ALA A 71 -12.77 0.31 -15.52
N THR A 72 -13.26 -0.93 -15.51
CA THR A 72 -14.68 -1.25 -15.27
C THR A 72 -14.89 -1.39 -13.78
N LEU A 73 -15.67 -0.51 -13.19
CA LEU A 73 -15.89 -0.37 -11.75
C LEU A 73 -17.31 -0.84 -11.40
N GLY A 74 -17.41 -1.94 -10.67
CA GLY A 74 -18.68 -2.57 -10.31
C GLY A 74 -18.48 -3.71 -9.31
N PRO A 75 -19.56 -4.36 -8.85
CA PRO A 75 -19.47 -5.50 -7.95
C PRO A 75 -18.81 -6.71 -8.64
N GLY A 76 -17.96 -7.43 -7.92
CA GLY A 76 -17.21 -8.57 -8.44
C GLY A 76 -15.73 -8.28 -8.68
N ILE A 77 -15.24 -7.08 -8.34
CA ILE A 77 -13.81 -6.73 -8.37
C ILE A 77 -13.07 -7.40 -7.20
N ILE A 78 -13.65 -7.38 -6.00
CA ILE A 78 -13.04 -8.01 -4.82
C ILE A 78 -12.91 -9.51 -5.04
N SER A 79 -11.83 -10.08 -4.56
CA SER A 79 -11.37 -11.46 -4.80
C SER A 79 -10.88 -11.71 -6.24
N GLY A 80 -10.90 -10.69 -7.10
CA GLY A 80 -10.44 -10.78 -8.48
C GLY A 80 -8.92 -10.70 -8.60
N ILE A 81 -8.39 -11.35 -9.64
CA ILE A 81 -6.98 -11.31 -10.04
C ILE A 81 -6.94 -10.76 -11.46
N TYR A 82 -6.32 -9.60 -11.62
CA TYR A 82 -6.29 -8.87 -12.88
C TYR A 82 -4.86 -8.62 -13.37
N ASP A 83 -4.70 -8.38 -14.65
CA ASP A 83 -3.48 -7.81 -15.20
C ASP A 83 -3.48 -6.27 -15.14
N GLY A 84 -2.44 -5.65 -15.72
CA GLY A 84 -2.26 -4.19 -15.69
C GLY A 84 -3.36 -3.36 -16.36
N ILE A 85 -4.17 -3.94 -17.23
CA ILE A 85 -5.30 -3.29 -17.91
C ILE A 85 -6.66 -3.91 -17.52
N GLN A 86 -6.71 -4.51 -16.33
CA GLN A 86 -7.90 -5.12 -15.73
C GLN A 86 -8.47 -6.31 -16.53
N ARG A 87 -7.65 -7.10 -17.23
CA ARG A 87 -8.13 -8.37 -17.77
C ARG A 87 -8.13 -9.45 -16.66
N PRO A 88 -9.19 -10.24 -16.53
CA PRO A 88 -9.32 -11.24 -15.45
C PRO A 88 -8.42 -12.45 -15.74
N LEU A 89 -7.32 -12.59 -15.01
CA LEU A 89 -6.30 -13.63 -15.26
C LEU A 89 -6.83 -15.04 -15.01
N THR A 90 -7.70 -15.24 -14.01
CA THR A 90 -8.29 -16.54 -13.72
C THR A 90 -9.14 -17.04 -14.89
N ALA A 91 -10.07 -16.21 -15.39
CA ALA A 91 -10.91 -16.56 -16.53
C ALA A 91 -10.08 -16.74 -17.81
N MET A 92 -9.01 -15.96 -18.00
CA MET A 92 -8.10 -16.14 -19.13
C MET A 92 -7.36 -17.46 -19.08
N THR A 93 -6.93 -17.90 -17.89
CA THR A 93 -6.24 -19.17 -17.69
C THR A 93 -7.18 -20.37 -17.93
N GLU A 94 -8.43 -20.26 -17.51
CA GLU A 94 -9.45 -21.29 -17.76
C GLU A 94 -9.73 -21.48 -19.27
N LEU A 95 -9.75 -20.39 -20.05
CA LEU A 95 -10.04 -20.43 -21.49
C LEU A 95 -8.83 -20.82 -22.34
N ASN A 96 -7.66 -20.31 -22.02
CA ASN A 96 -6.47 -20.36 -22.89
C ASN A 96 -5.31 -21.20 -22.29
N GLY A 97 -5.48 -21.77 -21.10
CA GLY A 97 -4.40 -22.42 -20.36
C GLY A 97 -3.37 -21.40 -19.84
N ALA A 98 -2.11 -21.83 -19.71
CA ALA A 98 -1.03 -21.02 -19.09
C ALA A 98 -0.59 -19.80 -19.92
N PHE A 99 -1.13 -19.58 -21.12
CA PHE A 99 -0.72 -18.49 -22.01
C PHE A 99 -1.82 -17.44 -22.15
N VAL A 100 -1.46 -16.17 -21.96
CA VAL A 100 -2.34 -15.03 -22.24
C VAL A 100 -2.46 -14.88 -23.76
N ALA A 101 -3.63 -15.19 -24.33
CA ALA A 101 -3.87 -15.04 -25.75
C ALA A 101 -3.92 -13.56 -26.13
N MET A 102 -3.27 -13.20 -27.26
CA MET A 102 -3.27 -11.84 -27.80
C MET A 102 -4.67 -11.46 -28.30
N GLY A 103 -5.09 -10.22 -28.06
CA GLY A 103 -6.39 -9.70 -28.50
C GLY A 103 -7.58 -10.33 -27.78
N SER A 104 -7.37 -10.96 -26.66
CA SER A 104 -8.42 -11.57 -25.85
C SER A 104 -9.20 -10.47 -25.10
N ALA A 105 -10.38 -10.14 -25.62
CA ALA A 105 -11.28 -9.13 -25.07
C ALA A 105 -12.29 -9.77 -24.10
N LEU A 106 -11.81 -10.31 -22.96
CA LEU A 106 -12.69 -10.76 -21.90
C LEU A 106 -13.21 -9.58 -21.08
N PRO A 107 -14.50 -9.60 -20.67
CA PRO A 107 -15.01 -8.62 -19.73
C PRO A 107 -14.20 -8.62 -18.44
N ALA A 108 -13.97 -7.44 -17.87
CA ALA A 108 -13.22 -7.31 -16.61
C ALA A 108 -13.98 -7.91 -15.41
N LEU A 109 -15.31 -7.91 -15.47
CA LEU A 109 -16.20 -8.49 -14.45
C LEU A 109 -16.93 -9.70 -15.03
N ASP A 110 -17.28 -10.64 -14.16
CA ASP A 110 -18.14 -11.77 -14.52
C ASP A 110 -19.57 -11.29 -14.80
N GLU A 111 -19.94 -11.22 -16.09
CA GLU A 111 -21.23 -10.73 -16.55
C GLU A 111 -22.37 -11.73 -16.27
N GLU A 112 -22.06 -12.99 -15.98
CA GLU A 112 -23.06 -14.01 -15.65
C GLU A 112 -23.38 -14.08 -14.16
N ARG A 113 -22.52 -13.50 -13.31
CA ARG A 113 -22.72 -13.46 -11.87
C ARG A 113 -23.95 -12.62 -11.50
N VAL A 114 -24.82 -13.21 -10.69
CA VAL A 114 -26.05 -12.59 -10.21
C VAL A 114 -25.87 -12.05 -8.80
N PHE A 115 -26.25 -10.79 -8.59
CA PHE A 115 -26.22 -10.12 -7.30
C PHE A 115 -27.62 -9.88 -6.77
N ASP A 116 -27.81 -9.99 -5.47
CA ASP A 116 -29.05 -9.59 -4.79
C ASP A 116 -28.95 -8.08 -4.50
N VAL A 117 -29.71 -7.30 -5.26
CA VAL A 117 -29.60 -5.84 -5.32
C VAL A 117 -30.77 -5.18 -4.60
N THR A 118 -30.46 -4.28 -3.68
CA THR A 118 -31.43 -3.39 -3.03
C THR A 118 -31.32 -2.01 -3.67
N VAL A 119 -32.39 -1.58 -4.37
CA VAL A 119 -32.48 -0.26 -4.98
C VAL A 119 -32.94 0.74 -3.92
N THR A 120 -32.25 1.89 -3.82
CA THR A 120 -32.45 2.88 -2.74
C THR A 120 -33.17 4.16 -3.19
N VAL A 121 -33.36 4.34 -4.50
CA VAL A 121 -33.97 5.51 -5.10
C VAL A 121 -35.31 5.14 -5.79
N ARG A 122 -36.14 6.14 -6.07
CA ARG A 122 -37.46 5.97 -6.70
C ARG A 122 -37.63 6.86 -7.93
N ASP A 123 -38.58 6.52 -8.76
CA ASP A 123 -38.98 7.36 -9.89
C ASP A 123 -39.29 8.78 -9.43
N GLY A 124 -38.74 9.75 -10.14
CA GLY A 124 -38.93 11.17 -9.84
C GLY A 124 -37.96 11.78 -8.84
N ASP A 125 -37.17 10.99 -8.14
CA ASP A 125 -36.12 11.49 -7.23
C ASP A 125 -35.08 12.31 -7.99
N THR A 126 -34.49 13.29 -7.32
CA THR A 126 -33.32 14.02 -7.81
C THR A 126 -32.07 13.41 -7.17
N VAL A 127 -31.12 13.02 -8.00
CA VAL A 127 -29.84 12.40 -7.61
C VAL A 127 -28.66 13.25 -8.07
N LYS A 128 -27.56 13.16 -7.36
CA LYS A 128 -26.30 13.87 -7.66
C LYS A 128 -25.15 12.92 -7.75
N ALA A 129 -24.04 13.40 -8.31
CA ALA A 129 -22.77 12.68 -8.31
C ALA A 129 -22.47 12.08 -6.93
N GLY A 130 -22.13 10.79 -6.90
CA GLY A 130 -21.80 10.06 -5.69
C GLY A 130 -22.99 9.53 -4.88
N ASP A 131 -24.23 9.92 -5.16
CA ASP A 131 -25.40 9.38 -4.48
C ASP A 131 -25.54 7.87 -4.74
N VAL A 132 -25.85 7.11 -3.68
CA VAL A 132 -26.02 5.66 -3.77
C VAL A 132 -27.42 5.35 -4.28
N TYR A 133 -27.52 4.71 -5.44
CA TYR A 133 -28.80 4.31 -6.02
C TYR A 133 -29.14 2.84 -5.81
N ALA A 134 -28.14 2.01 -5.55
CA ALA A 134 -28.34 0.59 -5.26
C ALA A 134 -27.20 0.04 -4.39
N THR A 135 -27.47 -1.03 -3.66
CA THR A 135 -26.49 -1.76 -2.88
C THR A 135 -26.60 -3.25 -3.14
N CYS A 136 -25.47 -3.96 -3.11
CA CYS A 136 -25.45 -5.42 -3.14
C CYS A 136 -24.29 -5.95 -2.31
N ARG A 137 -24.40 -7.18 -1.80
CA ARG A 137 -23.31 -7.80 -1.07
C ARG A 137 -22.35 -8.43 -2.06
N GLU A 138 -21.17 -7.84 -2.19
CA GLU A 138 -20.12 -8.31 -3.11
C GLU A 138 -19.37 -9.52 -2.54
N THR A 139 -18.94 -9.40 -1.28
CA THR A 139 -18.42 -10.49 -0.46
C THR A 139 -19.10 -10.47 0.90
N PRO A 140 -18.94 -11.49 1.75
CA PRO A 140 -19.50 -11.45 3.10
C PRO A 140 -19.04 -10.25 3.95
N LEU A 141 -17.88 -9.66 3.62
CA LEU A 141 -17.28 -8.53 4.32
C LEU A 141 -17.65 -7.19 3.69
N ILE A 142 -17.84 -7.13 2.37
CA ILE A 142 -17.97 -5.89 1.62
C ILE A 142 -19.39 -5.71 1.07
N LEU A 143 -20.02 -4.63 1.50
CA LEU A 143 -21.27 -4.13 0.93
C LEU A 143 -20.94 -3.15 -0.20
N HIS A 144 -21.18 -3.59 -1.41
CA HIS A 144 -20.98 -2.75 -2.59
C HIS A 144 -22.07 -1.68 -2.71
N LYS A 145 -21.68 -0.43 -2.96
CA LYS A 145 -22.56 0.70 -3.16
C LYS A 145 -22.46 1.18 -4.60
N CYS A 146 -23.50 0.99 -5.38
CA CYS A 146 -23.59 1.52 -6.73
C CYS A 146 -23.92 3.01 -6.65
N MET A 147 -23.01 3.85 -7.14
CA MET A 147 -23.08 5.30 -7.01
C MET A 147 -23.28 5.97 -8.37
N ILE A 148 -23.99 7.08 -8.39
CA ILE A 148 -24.07 7.96 -9.57
C ILE A 148 -22.63 8.35 -9.95
N PRO A 149 -22.19 8.11 -11.21
CA PRO A 149 -20.85 8.44 -11.66
C PRO A 149 -20.51 9.92 -11.43
N PRO A 150 -19.24 10.23 -11.07
CA PRO A 150 -18.86 11.60 -10.70
C PRO A 150 -18.93 12.63 -11.85
N ASP A 151 -18.93 12.19 -13.08
CA ASP A 151 -19.09 13.00 -14.29
C ASP A 151 -20.54 13.42 -14.56
N ILE A 152 -21.50 12.82 -13.86
CA ILE A 152 -22.90 13.20 -13.88
C ILE A 152 -23.15 14.17 -12.73
N GLY A 153 -23.44 15.43 -13.03
CA GLY A 153 -23.63 16.47 -12.00
C GLY A 153 -24.87 16.24 -11.15
N SER A 154 -26.05 16.63 -11.67
CA SER A 154 -27.35 16.40 -11.09
C SER A 154 -28.26 15.80 -12.15
N ALA A 155 -29.19 14.94 -11.76
CA ALA A 155 -30.09 14.26 -12.67
C ALA A 155 -31.40 13.91 -11.98
N LYS A 156 -32.45 13.75 -12.77
CA LYS A 156 -33.75 13.24 -12.32
C LYS A 156 -33.90 11.77 -12.67
N VAL A 157 -34.35 10.97 -11.73
CA VAL A 157 -34.65 9.55 -11.94
C VAL A 157 -35.89 9.42 -12.81
N ALA A 158 -35.72 8.88 -14.02
CA ALA A 158 -36.80 8.61 -14.96
C ALA A 158 -37.44 7.24 -14.71
N LEU A 159 -36.63 6.26 -14.33
CA LEU A 159 -37.06 4.90 -14.02
C LEU A 159 -36.05 4.25 -13.05
N ALA A 160 -36.54 3.69 -11.95
CA ALA A 160 -35.80 2.85 -11.02
C ALA A 160 -36.36 1.42 -11.08
N ALA A 161 -35.47 0.42 -11.16
CA ALA A 161 -35.85 -0.97 -11.09
C ALA A 161 -36.31 -1.35 -9.67
N GLU A 162 -37.10 -2.38 -9.54
CA GLU A 162 -37.41 -2.98 -8.22
C GLU A 162 -36.19 -3.68 -7.64
N SER A 163 -36.14 -3.80 -6.30
CA SER A 163 -35.10 -4.63 -5.64
C SER A 163 -35.25 -6.10 -6.04
N GLY A 164 -34.12 -6.75 -6.36
CA GLY A 164 -34.18 -8.11 -6.89
C GLY A 164 -32.81 -8.63 -7.31
N LYS A 165 -32.82 -9.68 -8.12
CA LYS A 165 -31.61 -10.33 -8.62
C LYS A 165 -31.24 -9.78 -9.99
N TYR A 166 -30.02 -9.23 -10.11
CA TYR A 166 -29.52 -8.60 -11.32
C TYR A 166 -28.09 -9.03 -11.63
N LYS A 167 -27.76 -9.04 -12.92
CA LYS A 167 -26.39 -9.15 -13.43
C LYS A 167 -25.73 -7.76 -13.52
N VAL A 168 -24.43 -7.73 -13.70
CA VAL A 168 -23.64 -6.47 -13.73
C VAL A 168 -24.13 -5.51 -14.82
N ASN A 169 -24.54 -6.00 -15.98
CA ASN A 169 -24.95 -5.20 -17.14
C ASN A 169 -26.46 -4.91 -17.19
N ASP A 170 -27.24 -5.42 -16.23
CA ASP A 170 -28.67 -5.11 -16.19
C ASP A 170 -28.89 -3.64 -15.83
N VAL A 171 -29.83 -3.00 -16.50
CA VAL A 171 -30.17 -1.59 -16.26
C VAL A 171 -30.97 -1.48 -14.95
N ILE A 172 -30.39 -0.84 -13.95
CA ILE A 172 -31.01 -0.62 -12.64
C ILE A 172 -31.71 0.73 -12.57
N LEU A 173 -31.15 1.72 -13.25
CA LEU A 173 -31.62 3.09 -13.18
C LEU A 173 -31.59 3.72 -14.57
N LYS A 174 -32.60 4.56 -14.89
CA LYS A 174 -32.52 5.51 -16.00
C LYS A 174 -32.64 6.91 -15.43
N ILE A 175 -31.68 7.77 -15.74
CA ILE A 175 -31.63 9.15 -15.26
C ILE A 175 -31.62 10.12 -16.43
N ILE A 176 -32.16 11.31 -16.22
CA ILE A 176 -32.12 12.43 -17.17
C ILE A 176 -31.22 13.49 -16.52
N PRO A 177 -29.96 13.69 -16.99
CA PRO A 177 -29.10 14.75 -16.50
C PRO A 177 -29.72 16.13 -16.70
N ASP A 178 -29.41 17.07 -15.81
CA ASP A 178 -29.92 18.44 -15.91
C ASP A 178 -29.42 19.09 -17.21
N GLY A 179 -30.36 19.57 -18.02
CA GLY A 179 -30.11 20.19 -19.32
C GLY A 179 -30.10 19.22 -20.50
N GLU A 180 -30.30 17.94 -20.28
CA GLU A 180 -30.43 16.91 -21.32
C GLU A 180 -31.91 16.46 -21.45
N SER A 181 -32.27 15.91 -22.61
CA SER A 181 -33.60 15.34 -22.86
C SER A 181 -33.58 13.80 -22.85
N ASP A 182 -32.44 13.21 -23.08
CA ASP A 182 -32.30 11.78 -23.25
C ASP A 182 -31.98 11.08 -21.93
N ALA A 183 -32.60 9.94 -21.70
CA ALA A 183 -32.37 9.17 -20.50
C ALA A 183 -31.08 8.31 -20.63
N VAL A 184 -30.18 8.45 -19.68
CA VAL A 184 -28.95 7.67 -19.57
C VAL A 184 -29.22 6.43 -18.71
N PRO A 185 -28.96 5.22 -19.23
CA PRO A 185 -29.07 4.00 -18.44
C PRO A 185 -27.87 3.81 -17.53
N LEU A 186 -28.09 3.45 -16.27
CA LEU A 186 -27.07 3.05 -15.30
C LEU A 186 -27.27 1.58 -14.95
N THR A 187 -26.16 0.84 -14.97
CA THR A 187 -26.07 -0.56 -14.57
C THR A 187 -25.38 -0.67 -13.21
N LEU A 188 -25.05 -1.87 -12.73
CA LEU A 188 -24.27 -2.03 -11.50
C LEU A 188 -22.79 -1.60 -11.66
N ALA A 189 -22.30 -1.44 -12.89
CA ALA A 189 -20.93 -1.03 -13.18
C ALA A 189 -20.89 0.22 -14.09
N HIS A 190 -19.78 0.94 -14.00
CA HIS A 190 -19.44 2.04 -14.90
C HIS A 190 -17.95 2.03 -15.25
N LYS A 191 -17.57 2.76 -16.30
CA LYS A 191 -16.17 2.88 -16.71
C LYS A 191 -15.56 4.18 -16.19
N TRP A 192 -14.29 4.13 -15.79
CA TRP A 192 -13.53 5.31 -15.37
C TRP A 192 -12.11 5.26 -15.92
N ALA A 193 -11.62 6.39 -16.47
CA ALA A 193 -10.27 6.49 -17.03
C ALA A 193 -9.22 6.26 -15.94
N ILE A 194 -8.30 5.29 -16.14
CA ILE A 194 -7.34 4.89 -15.09
C ILE A 194 -6.34 5.99 -14.73
N LYS A 195 -5.98 6.84 -15.68
CA LYS A 195 -5.05 7.97 -15.48
C LYS A 195 -5.71 9.22 -14.90
N THR A 196 -7.03 9.23 -14.77
CA THR A 196 -7.80 10.36 -14.21
C THR A 196 -8.16 10.07 -12.76
N PRO A 197 -7.65 10.85 -11.79
CA PRO A 197 -8.06 10.70 -10.39
C PRO A 197 -9.56 10.87 -10.22
N ARG A 198 -10.17 10.07 -9.34
CA ARG A 198 -11.59 10.24 -9.02
C ARG A 198 -11.78 11.46 -8.13
N PRO A 199 -12.76 12.33 -8.44
CA PRO A 199 -12.97 13.57 -7.71
C PRO A 199 -13.36 13.31 -6.26
N VAL A 200 -13.01 14.26 -5.41
CA VAL A 200 -13.36 14.27 -3.99
C VAL A 200 -13.96 15.64 -3.65
N ARG A 201 -14.79 15.70 -2.63
CA ARG A 201 -15.34 16.97 -2.18
C ARG A 201 -14.26 17.85 -1.55
N ARG A 202 -13.44 17.26 -0.67
CA ARG A 202 -12.25 17.90 -0.09
C ARG A 202 -11.30 16.85 0.49
N ARG A 203 -10.04 17.20 0.58
CA ARG A 203 -9.05 16.46 1.38
C ARG A 203 -9.19 16.86 2.85
N LYS A 204 -9.14 15.90 3.75
CA LYS A 204 -9.20 16.12 5.20
C LYS A 204 -7.81 16.02 5.83
N THR A 205 -7.64 16.67 6.96
CA THR A 205 -6.45 16.50 7.79
C THR A 205 -6.39 15.06 8.30
N ILE A 206 -5.24 14.46 8.20
CA ILE A 206 -4.99 13.10 8.65
C ILE A 206 -4.85 13.12 10.18
N LYS A 207 -5.64 12.29 10.89
CA LYS A 207 -5.65 12.19 12.35
C LYS A 207 -5.72 10.75 12.86
N THR A 208 -5.77 9.78 11.97
CA THR A 208 -5.94 8.37 12.33
C THR A 208 -4.81 7.54 11.75
N PRO A 209 -4.05 6.77 12.55
CA PRO A 209 -3.03 5.88 12.03
C PRO A 209 -3.64 4.68 11.30
N LEU A 210 -2.91 4.12 10.36
CA LEU A 210 -3.12 2.77 9.89
C LEU A 210 -2.40 1.83 10.85
N ILE A 211 -3.16 1.14 11.68
CA ILE A 211 -2.59 0.21 12.66
C ILE A 211 -2.18 -1.08 11.97
N THR A 212 -0.92 -1.46 12.11
CA THR A 212 -0.33 -2.63 11.46
C THR A 212 -0.04 -3.78 12.42
N GLY A 213 -0.02 -3.50 13.73
CA GLY A 213 0.42 -4.44 14.76
C GLY A 213 1.94 -4.67 14.78
N GLN A 214 2.67 -3.98 13.90
CA GLN A 214 4.13 -4.00 13.87
C GLN A 214 4.69 -2.88 14.73
N ARG A 215 5.38 -3.24 15.83
CA ARG A 215 5.85 -2.26 16.83
C ARG A 215 6.68 -1.13 16.23
N ILE A 216 7.67 -1.46 15.39
CA ILE A 216 8.54 -0.44 14.78
C ILE A 216 7.74 0.52 13.88
N ILE A 217 6.69 0.04 13.23
CA ILE A 217 5.81 0.87 12.39
C ILE A 217 4.89 1.67 13.29
N ASP A 218 4.07 1.01 14.10
CA ASP A 218 3.00 1.69 14.84
C ASP A 218 3.52 2.69 15.88
N THR A 219 4.75 2.49 16.41
CA THR A 219 5.33 3.39 17.42
C THR A 219 6.36 4.34 16.84
N VAL A 220 7.42 3.81 16.19
CA VAL A 220 8.59 4.63 15.82
C VAL A 220 8.33 5.39 14.51
N PHE A 221 7.78 4.72 13.50
CA PHE A 221 7.56 5.27 12.17
C PHE A 221 6.12 5.07 11.69
N PRO A 222 5.13 5.66 12.37
CA PRO A 222 3.72 5.42 12.04
C PRO A 222 3.36 5.93 10.64
N ILE A 223 2.45 5.22 10.01
CA ILE A 223 1.75 5.68 8.81
C ILE A 223 0.30 6.01 9.17
N ALA A 224 -0.22 7.03 8.55
CA ALA A 224 -1.61 7.43 8.74
C ALA A 224 -2.53 6.84 7.68
N LYS A 225 -3.81 6.64 7.97
CA LYS A 225 -4.85 6.34 6.96
C LYS A 225 -4.94 7.49 5.97
N GLY A 226 -4.80 7.18 4.69
CA GLY A 226 -4.68 8.17 3.64
C GLY A 226 -3.26 8.72 3.45
N GLY A 227 -2.27 8.17 4.15
CA GLY A 227 -0.87 8.53 4.00
C GLY A 227 -0.16 7.80 2.86
N ALA A 228 1.09 8.19 2.63
CA ALA A 228 1.98 7.56 1.67
C ALA A 228 3.29 7.14 2.35
N ALA A 229 3.68 5.89 2.15
CA ALA A 229 4.93 5.33 2.64
C ALA A 229 5.74 4.67 1.52
N ALA A 230 7.05 4.68 1.67
CA ALA A 230 7.95 3.90 0.83
C ALA A 230 8.70 2.86 1.68
N VAL A 231 8.88 1.67 1.09
CA VAL A 231 9.64 0.56 1.68
C VAL A 231 10.83 0.27 0.75
N PRO A 232 11.90 1.06 0.82
CA PRO A 232 13.08 0.79 0.02
C PRO A 232 13.94 -0.30 0.65
N GLY A 233 14.48 -1.16 -0.19
CA GLY A 233 15.39 -2.21 0.27
C GLY A 233 15.94 -3.03 -0.88
N GLY A 234 17.15 -3.54 -0.74
CA GLY A 234 17.75 -4.44 -1.70
C GLY A 234 17.05 -5.80 -1.76
N PHE A 235 17.52 -6.65 -2.64
CA PHE A 235 17.04 -8.03 -2.73
C PHE A 235 17.31 -8.79 -1.41
N GLY A 236 16.32 -9.56 -0.95
CA GLY A 236 16.41 -10.38 0.26
C GLY A 236 16.28 -9.63 1.58
N THR A 237 15.95 -8.35 1.59
CA THR A 237 15.72 -7.58 2.83
C THR A 237 14.33 -7.75 3.44
N GLY A 238 13.42 -8.45 2.76
CA GLY A 238 12.07 -8.73 3.26
C GLY A 238 11.01 -7.70 2.89
N LYS A 239 11.16 -6.96 1.77
CA LYS A 239 10.14 -5.99 1.27
C LYS A 239 8.76 -6.62 1.16
N THR A 240 8.64 -7.66 0.34
CA THR A 240 7.39 -8.39 0.09
C THR A 240 6.80 -8.94 1.39
N MET A 241 7.63 -9.56 2.24
CA MET A 241 7.17 -10.08 3.54
C MET A 241 6.65 -8.97 4.47
N THR A 242 7.29 -7.81 4.47
CA THR A 242 6.81 -6.64 5.24
C THR A 242 5.44 -6.20 4.74
N GLN A 243 5.25 -6.08 3.42
CA GLN A 243 3.97 -5.73 2.83
C GLN A 243 2.89 -6.79 3.08
N HIS A 244 3.22 -8.09 3.02
CA HIS A 244 2.28 -9.17 3.35
C HIS A 244 1.83 -9.10 4.81
N GLN A 245 2.74 -8.87 5.75
CA GLN A 245 2.40 -8.72 7.16
C GLN A 245 1.49 -7.50 7.38
N ILE A 246 1.77 -6.38 6.72
CA ILE A 246 0.89 -5.20 6.79
C ILE A 246 -0.48 -5.51 6.17
N ALA A 247 -0.53 -6.12 4.99
CA ALA A 247 -1.79 -6.48 4.32
C ALA A 247 -2.67 -7.40 5.17
N LYS A 248 -2.05 -8.38 5.84
CA LYS A 248 -2.76 -9.34 6.71
C LYS A 248 -3.36 -8.67 7.95
N TRP A 249 -2.61 -7.79 8.61
CA TRP A 249 -2.92 -7.32 9.95
C TRP A 249 -3.45 -5.89 10.02
N CYS A 250 -3.22 -5.06 8.99
CA CYS A 250 -3.64 -3.67 9.05
C CYS A 250 -5.16 -3.53 9.19
N ASP A 251 -5.56 -2.40 9.75
CA ASP A 251 -6.97 -2.06 9.99
C ASP A 251 -7.65 -1.39 8.78
N ALA A 252 -7.09 -1.53 7.58
CA ALA A 252 -7.78 -1.19 6.35
C ALA A 252 -8.95 -2.15 6.08
N ASP A 253 -10.00 -1.65 5.44
CA ASP A 253 -11.17 -2.46 5.07
C ASP A 253 -10.88 -3.32 3.84
N ILE A 254 -10.17 -2.76 2.88
CA ILE A 254 -9.85 -3.41 1.60
C ILE A 254 -8.35 -3.26 1.31
N ILE A 255 -7.76 -4.32 0.77
CA ILE A 255 -6.38 -4.36 0.29
C ILE A 255 -6.38 -4.39 -1.23
N VAL A 256 -5.57 -3.54 -1.85
CA VAL A 256 -5.24 -3.63 -3.28
C VAL A 256 -3.76 -3.94 -3.39
N TYR A 257 -3.43 -5.16 -3.79
CA TYR A 257 -2.04 -5.57 -4.00
C TYR A 257 -1.69 -5.46 -5.48
N ILE A 258 -0.64 -4.73 -5.80
CA ILE A 258 -0.17 -4.49 -7.16
C ILE A 258 1.22 -5.11 -7.29
N GLY A 259 1.31 -6.28 -7.91
CA GLY A 259 2.56 -6.90 -8.33
C GLY A 259 3.00 -6.30 -9.66
N CYS A 260 3.88 -5.31 -9.63
CA CYS A 260 4.34 -4.59 -10.80
C CYS A 260 5.74 -5.03 -11.22
N GLY A 261 5.84 -5.85 -12.25
CA GLY A 261 7.11 -6.31 -12.81
C GLY A 261 7.86 -7.33 -11.98
N GLU A 262 7.22 -7.95 -11.00
CA GLU A 262 7.80 -9.02 -10.19
C GLU A 262 7.93 -10.33 -10.99
N ARG A 263 8.74 -11.24 -10.49
CA ARG A 263 8.95 -12.53 -11.16
C ARG A 263 7.69 -13.39 -11.07
N GLY A 264 7.43 -14.18 -12.11
CA GLY A 264 6.24 -15.04 -12.16
C GLY A 264 6.14 -15.99 -10.95
N ASN A 265 7.25 -16.61 -10.52
CA ASN A 265 7.27 -17.48 -9.34
C ASN A 265 7.00 -16.74 -8.02
N GLU A 266 7.51 -15.53 -7.85
CA GLU A 266 7.22 -14.69 -6.68
C GLU A 266 5.74 -14.29 -6.67
N MET A 267 5.19 -13.95 -7.83
CA MET A 267 3.78 -13.61 -7.95
C MET A 267 2.86 -14.81 -7.68
N THR A 268 3.23 -16.00 -8.15
CA THR A 268 2.49 -17.24 -7.83
C THR A 268 2.50 -17.50 -6.33
N GLN A 269 3.65 -17.33 -5.67
CA GLN A 269 3.75 -17.47 -4.21
C GLN A 269 2.85 -16.47 -3.49
N VAL A 270 2.81 -15.21 -3.93
CA VAL A 270 1.90 -14.18 -3.38
C VAL A 270 0.44 -14.62 -3.50
N LEU A 271 0.04 -15.11 -4.67
CA LEU A 271 -1.32 -15.58 -4.92
C LEU A 271 -1.70 -16.76 -4.02
N GLU A 272 -0.80 -17.74 -3.87
CA GLU A 272 -0.98 -18.89 -2.98
C GLU A 272 -1.08 -18.44 -1.52
N GLU A 273 -0.14 -17.63 -1.05
CA GLU A 273 -0.14 -17.11 0.32
C GLU A 273 -1.43 -16.33 0.63
N PHE A 274 -1.87 -15.43 -0.26
CA PHE A 274 -3.11 -14.66 -0.05
C PHE A 274 -4.36 -15.53 -0.05
N SER A 275 -4.38 -16.61 -0.81
CA SER A 275 -5.51 -17.57 -0.83
C SER A 275 -5.60 -18.40 0.45
N GLU A 276 -4.47 -18.71 1.08
CA GLU A 276 -4.37 -19.50 2.31
C GLU A 276 -4.51 -18.64 3.59
N LEU A 277 -4.20 -17.33 3.49
CA LEU A 277 -4.26 -16.43 4.63
C LEU A 277 -5.71 -16.22 5.08
N ILE A 278 -5.91 -16.38 6.38
CA ILE A 278 -7.17 -16.04 7.05
C ILE A 278 -7.03 -14.64 7.65
N ASP A 279 -8.00 -13.78 7.35
CA ASP A 279 -8.11 -12.47 7.97
C ASP A 279 -8.40 -12.64 9.48
N PRO A 280 -7.49 -12.20 10.36
CA PRO A 280 -7.60 -12.49 11.79
C PRO A 280 -8.79 -11.78 12.46
N LYS A 281 -9.36 -10.76 11.83
CA LYS A 281 -10.49 -10.01 12.34
C LYS A 281 -11.83 -10.68 12.05
N SER A 282 -11.97 -11.22 10.85
CA SER A 282 -13.21 -11.80 10.38
C SER A 282 -13.24 -13.34 10.44
N GLY A 283 -12.07 -13.99 10.54
CA GLY A 283 -11.92 -15.44 10.45
C GLY A 283 -12.19 -16.00 9.04
N ARG A 284 -12.23 -15.15 8.02
CA ARG A 284 -12.50 -15.50 6.62
C ARG A 284 -11.23 -15.40 5.78
N PRO A 285 -11.21 -15.96 4.55
CA PRO A 285 -10.09 -15.78 3.64
C PRO A 285 -9.77 -14.30 3.43
N LEU A 286 -8.50 -13.94 3.42
CA LEU A 286 -8.05 -12.57 3.20
C LEU A 286 -8.47 -12.05 1.82
N THR A 287 -8.63 -12.97 0.86
CA THR A 287 -9.15 -12.67 -0.48
C THR A 287 -10.54 -12.05 -0.48
N ASP A 288 -11.39 -12.32 0.54
CA ASP A 288 -12.74 -11.72 0.65
C ASP A 288 -12.71 -10.18 0.80
N ARG A 289 -11.54 -9.58 1.06
CA ARG A 289 -11.33 -8.12 1.11
C ARG A 289 -10.10 -7.66 0.32
N THR A 290 -9.63 -8.46 -0.65
CA THR A 290 -8.41 -8.16 -1.41
C THR A 290 -8.69 -8.16 -2.91
N VAL A 291 -8.05 -7.23 -3.62
CA VAL A 291 -7.93 -7.20 -5.09
C VAL A 291 -6.46 -7.37 -5.44
N LEU A 292 -6.18 -8.26 -6.38
CA LEU A 292 -4.82 -8.54 -6.83
C LEU A 292 -4.64 -8.07 -8.29
N ILE A 293 -3.61 -7.25 -8.52
CA ILE A 293 -3.18 -6.87 -9.86
C ILE A 293 -1.81 -7.47 -10.09
N ALA A 294 -1.72 -8.43 -11.01
CA ALA A 294 -0.52 -9.18 -11.29
C ALA A 294 -0.01 -8.85 -12.70
N ASN A 295 1.03 -8.06 -12.79
CA ASN A 295 1.78 -7.84 -14.01
C ASN A 295 3.23 -8.30 -13.82
N THR A 296 3.53 -9.51 -14.28
CA THR A 296 4.85 -10.11 -14.11
C THR A 296 5.88 -9.54 -15.09
N SER A 297 7.17 -9.77 -14.83
CA SER A 297 8.28 -9.22 -15.61
C SER A 297 8.33 -9.68 -17.08
N ASN A 298 7.68 -10.80 -17.41
CA ASN A 298 7.55 -11.32 -18.77
C ASN A 298 6.30 -10.82 -19.51
N MET A 299 5.42 -10.10 -18.84
CA MET A 299 4.26 -9.45 -19.47
C MET A 299 4.66 -8.15 -20.17
N PRO A 300 3.83 -7.62 -21.07
CA PRO A 300 4.12 -6.40 -21.80
C PRO A 300 4.43 -5.19 -20.91
N VAL A 301 5.45 -4.43 -21.30
CA VAL A 301 5.95 -3.26 -20.55
C VAL A 301 4.87 -2.19 -20.36
N ALA A 302 4.08 -1.93 -21.38
CA ALA A 302 3.01 -0.93 -21.29
C ALA A 302 1.91 -1.34 -20.29
N ALA A 303 1.54 -2.63 -20.23
CA ALA A 303 0.61 -3.12 -19.22
C ALA A 303 1.19 -3.01 -17.80
N ARG A 304 2.52 -3.16 -17.65
CA ARG A 304 3.22 -2.91 -16.39
C ARG A 304 3.09 -1.45 -15.96
N GLU A 305 3.27 -0.52 -16.89
CA GLU A 305 3.06 0.91 -16.63
C GLU A 305 1.62 1.20 -16.19
N ALA A 306 0.63 0.60 -16.84
CA ALA A 306 -0.79 0.80 -16.53
C ALA A 306 -1.21 0.21 -15.17
N SER A 307 -0.55 -0.85 -14.68
CA SER A 307 -0.96 -1.60 -13.48
C SER A 307 -1.13 -0.73 -12.24
N ILE A 308 -0.25 0.25 -12.04
CA ILE A 308 -0.29 1.19 -10.93
C ILE A 308 -1.56 2.06 -11.00
N TYR A 309 -1.89 2.56 -12.19
CA TYR A 309 -3.07 3.40 -12.39
C TYR A 309 -4.37 2.61 -12.26
N THR A 310 -4.41 1.38 -12.75
CA THR A 310 -5.55 0.48 -12.59
C THR A 310 -5.82 0.21 -11.12
N GLY A 311 -4.78 -0.14 -10.36
CA GLY A 311 -4.90 -0.43 -8.93
C GLY A 311 -5.39 0.75 -8.11
N ILE A 312 -4.81 1.94 -8.34
CA ILE A 312 -5.21 3.11 -7.57
C ILE A 312 -6.63 3.60 -7.96
N THR A 313 -7.04 3.41 -9.21
CA THR A 313 -8.41 3.74 -9.64
C THR A 313 -9.45 2.84 -8.97
N ILE A 314 -9.17 1.54 -8.87
CA ILE A 314 -10.00 0.60 -8.11
C ILE A 314 -10.04 0.99 -6.62
N ALA A 315 -8.91 1.35 -6.02
CA ALA A 315 -8.87 1.80 -4.64
C ALA A 315 -9.70 3.07 -4.41
N GLU A 316 -9.60 4.07 -5.28
CA GLU A 316 -10.40 5.29 -5.21
C GLU A 316 -11.89 5.02 -5.34
N TYR A 317 -12.29 4.02 -6.14
CA TYR A 317 -13.68 3.62 -6.29
C TYR A 317 -14.27 3.12 -4.97
N TYR A 318 -13.58 2.23 -4.26
CA TYR A 318 -14.04 1.76 -2.95
C TYR A 318 -13.91 2.83 -1.87
N ARG A 319 -12.92 3.72 -1.95
CA ARG A 319 -12.84 4.91 -1.09
C ARG A 319 -14.12 5.75 -1.20
N ASP A 320 -14.65 5.95 -2.41
CA ASP A 320 -15.85 6.74 -2.64
C ASP A 320 -17.09 6.10 -1.99
N MET A 321 -17.09 4.79 -1.74
CA MET A 321 -18.11 4.09 -0.95
C MET A 321 -17.97 4.28 0.56
N GLY A 322 -16.88 4.92 1.01
CA GLY A 322 -16.60 5.17 2.43
C GLY A 322 -15.70 4.13 3.08
N TYR A 323 -14.97 3.32 2.32
CA TYR A 323 -14.00 2.37 2.84
C TYR A 323 -12.60 2.99 3.01
N HIS A 324 -11.79 2.38 3.87
CA HIS A 324 -10.38 2.68 4.04
C HIS A 324 -9.56 1.61 3.31
N ILE A 325 -8.84 2.02 2.27
CA ILE A 325 -8.08 1.12 1.41
C ILE A 325 -6.59 1.24 1.70
N ALA A 326 -5.88 0.12 1.74
CA ALA A 326 -4.42 0.09 1.71
C ALA A 326 -3.94 -0.51 0.39
N ILE A 327 -3.11 0.22 -0.32
CA ILE A 327 -2.43 -0.23 -1.54
C ILE A 327 -1.04 -0.70 -1.18
N MET A 328 -0.69 -1.92 -1.60
CA MET A 328 0.66 -2.47 -1.58
C MET A 328 1.17 -2.52 -3.02
N ALA A 329 2.13 -1.66 -3.38
CA ALA A 329 2.71 -1.65 -4.72
C ALA A 329 4.12 -2.27 -4.70
N ASP A 330 4.28 -3.46 -5.26
CA ASP A 330 5.54 -4.19 -5.32
C ASP A 330 5.93 -4.47 -6.80
N SER A 331 6.84 -3.73 -7.40
CA SER A 331 7.56 -2.57 -6.85
C SER A 331 7.46 -1.36 -7.80
N THR A 332 7.48 -0.17 -7.22
CA THR A 332 7.48 1.08 -7.99
C THR A 332 8.77 1.26 -8.80
N SER A 333 9.89 0.62 -8.41
CA SER A 333 11.11 0.59 -9.22
C SER A 333 10.90 -0.10 -10.57
N ARG A 334 10.14 -1.21 -10.59
CA ARG A 334 9.82 -1.92 -11.83
C ARG A 334 8.86 -1.13 -12.72
N TRP A 335 7.99 -0.36 -12.11
CA TRP A 335 7.18 0.62 -12.83
C TRP A 335 8.04 1.72 -13.46
N ALA A 336 9.00 2.28 -12.72
CA ALA A 336 9.94 3.27 -13.26
C ALA A 336 10.82 2.68 -14.39
N GLU A 337 11.25 1.41 -14.28
CA GLU A 337 11.94 0.71 -15.36
C GLU A 337 11.04 0.59 -16.61
N ALA A 338 9.74 0.37 -16.46
CA ALA A 338 8.81 0.35 -17.59
C ALA A 338 8.73 1.73 -18.28
N LEU A 339 8.66 2.82 -17.50
CA LEU A 339 8.73 4.19 -18.03
C LEU A 339 10.02 4.44 -18.79
N ARG A 340 11.17 3.97 -18.27
CA ARG A 340 12.48 4.09 -18.93
C ARG A 340 12.52 3.33 -20.26
N GLU A 341 11.96 2.11 -20.32
CA GLU A 341 11.93 1.32 -21.53
C GLU A 341 11.03 1.96 -22.61
N ILE A 342 9.85 2.46 -22.21
CA ILE A 342 8.92 3.14 -23.12
C ILE A 342 9.56 4.42 -23.68
N SER A 343 10.12 5.26 -22.81
CA SER A 343 10.81 6.50 -23.18
C SER A 343 11.97 6.23 -24.17
N GLY A 344 12.75 5.16 -23.93
CA GLY A 344 13.81 4.75 -24.86
C GLY A 344 13.28 4.30 -26.22
N ARG A 345 12.10 3.67 -26.30
CA ARG A 345 11.45 3.30 -27.58
C ARG A 345 10.86 4.51 -28.32
N LEU A 346 10.51 5.55 -27.57
CA LEU A 346 10.05 6.83 -28.13
C LEU A 346 11.20 7.74 -28.54
N GLU A 347 12.46 7.32 -28.31
CA GLU A 347 13.67 8.11 -28.59
C GLU A 347 13.69 9.46 -27.86
N GLU A 348 13.05 9.51 -26.66
CA GLU A 348 13.07 10.69 -25.81
C GLU A 348 14.46 10.90 -25.20
N MET A 349 14.83 12.17 -24.96
CA MET A 349 16.11 12.48 -24.33
C MET A 349 16.13 11.96 -22.89
N PRO A 350 17.06 11.06 -22.53
CA PRO A 350 17.13 10.52 -21.18
C PRO A 350 17.67 11.55 -20.20
N ALA A 351 17.17 11.51 -18.96
CA ALA A 351 17.72 12.21 -17.82
C ALA A 351 18.68 11.30 -17.02
N GLU A 352 18.78 11.49 -15.72
CA GLU A 352 19.66 10.75 -14.82
C GLU A 352 19.43 9.23 -14.91
N GLU A 353 20.50 8.46 -15.01
CA GLU A 353 20.52 6.99 -15.17
C GLU A 353 19.61 6.43 -16.30
N GLY A 354 19.33 7.24 -17.31
CA GLY A 354 18.51 6.84 -18.45
C GLY A 354 17.00 6.86 -18.20
N PHE A 355 16.55 7.38 -17.04
CA PHE A 355 15.13 7.59 -16.79
C PHE A 355 14.59 8.80 -17.55
N PRO A 356 13.28 8.84 -17.88
CA PRO A 356 12.69 10.02 -18.48
C PRO A 356 12.69 11.22 -17.52
N ALA A 357 12.80 12.43 -18.06
CA ALA A 357 12.80 13.67 -17.25
C ALA A 357 11.50 13.87 -16.46
N TYR A 358 10.40 13.23 -16.87
CA TYR A 358 9.11 13.31 -16.19
C TYR A 358 8.89 12.22 -15.11
N LEU A 359 9.90 11.39 -14.79
CA LEU A 359 9.79 10.40 -13.71
C LEU A 359 9.32 10.98 -12.39
N PRO A 360 9.85 12.14 -11.91
CA PRO A 360 9.36 12.74 -10.67
C PRO A 360 7.87 13.10 -10.72
N SER A 361 7.39 13.65 -11.83
CA SER A 361 5.98 14.02 -12.00
C SER A 361 5.07 12.80 -11.97
N ARG A 362 5.48 11.70 -12.59
CA ARG A 362 4.71 10.45 -12.56
C ARG A 362 4.64 9.82 -11.17
N LEU A 363 5.75 9.86 -10.42
CA LEU A 363 5.76 9.43 -9.03
C LEU A 363 4.85 10.31 -8.16
N ALA A 364 4.91 11.64 -8.35
CA ALA A 364 4.02 12.57 -7.66
C ALA A 364 2.55 12.27 -7.95
N GLU A 365 2.16 12.14 -9.23
CA GLU A 365 0.81 11.81 -9.66
C GLU A 365 0.26 10.55 -8.96
N PHE A 366 1.09 9.53 -8.80
CA PHE A 366 0.70 8.30 -8.12
C PHE A 366 0.52 8.50 -6.61
N TYR A 367 1.54 9.03 -5.92
CA TYR A 367 1.50 9.18 -4.46
C TYR A 367 0.50 10.25 -4.00
N GLU A 368 0.25 11.29 -4.81
CA GLU A 368 -0.75 12.31 -4.51
C GLU A 368 -2.20 11.82 -4.58
N ARG A 369 -2.45 10.67 -5.21
CA ARG A 369 -3.78 10.02 -5.18
C ARG A 369 -4.09 9.39 -3.82
N ALA A 370 -3.09 9.14 -2.97
CA ALA A 370 -3.29 8.84 -1.55
C ALA A 370 -3.97 10.03 -0.84
N GLY A 371 -4.83 9.75 0.11
CA GLY A 371 -5.48 10.79 0.90
C GLY A 371 -6.59 10.27 1.80
N TYR A 372 -6.84 11.00 2.88
CA TYR A 372 -8.04 10.91 3.69
C TYR A 372 -9.01 12.00 3.20
N VAL A 373 -10.18 11.62 2.76
CA VAL A 373 -11.04 12.53 2.00
C VAL A 373 -12.49 12.51 2.51
N GLU A 374 -13.18 13.62 2.27
CA GLU A 374 -14.61 13.66 2.21
C GLU A 374 -15.02 13.34 0.78
N THR A 375 -15.78 12.27 0.61
CA THR A 375 -16.24 11.79 -0.70
C THR A 375 -17.27 12.74 -1.31
N VAL A 376 -17.54 12.62 -2.59
CA VAL A 376 -18.55 13.44 -3.27
C VAL A 376 -19.92 13.26 -2.62
N SER A 377 -20.23 12.06 -2.13
CA SER A 377 -21.48 11.76 -1.38
C SER A 377 -21.53 12.36 0.03
N GLY A 378 -20.43 12.93 0.54
CA GLY A 378 -20.34 13.49 1.90
C GLY A 378 -19.89 12.50 2.97
N GLY A 379 -19.60 11.24 2.62
CA GLY A 379 -18.98 10.26 3.51
C GLY A 379 -17.45 10.48 3.65
N GLU A 380 -16.81 9.68 4.48
CA GLU A 380 -15.36 9.66 4.64
C GLU A 380 -14.78 8.36 4.10
N GLY A 381 -13.61 8.45 3.47
CA GLY A 381 -12.85 7.30 3.00
C GLY A 381 -11.39 7.65 2.85
N SER A 382 -10.53 6.65 2.72
CA SER A 382 -9.11 6.89 2.53
C SER A 382 -8.44 5.88 1.60
N VAL A 383 -7.40 6.34 0.93
CA VAL A 383 -6.46 5.48 0.19
C VAL A 383 -5.08 5.70 0.78
N THR A 384 -4.53 4.68 1.41
CA THR A 384 -3.15 4.65 1.92
C THR A 384 -2.28 3.92 0.91
N VAL A 385 -1.14 4.49 0.53
CA VAL A 385 -0.23 3.91 -0.45
C VAL A 385 1.08 3.49 0.21
N ILE A 386 1.46 2.22 0.05
CA ILE A 386 2.73 1.66 0.52
C ILE A 386 3.47 1.10 -0.68
N GLY A 387 4.46 1.86 -1.17
CA GLY A 387 5.24 1.51 -2.35
C GLY A 387 6.57 0.85 -1.98
N ALA A 388 6.81 -0.38 -2.44
CA ALA A 388 8.14 -0.96 -2.35
C ALA A 388 9.07 -0.34 -3.40
N VAL A 389 10.28 -0.02 -3.00
CA VAL A 389 11.34 0.46 -3.88
C VAL A 389 12.50 -0.52 -3.83
N SER A 390 13.04 -0.89 -4.99
CA SER A 390 14.09 -1.90 -5.13
C SER A 390 15.38 -1.29 -5.67
N PRO A 391 16.09 -0.46 -4.88
CA PRO A 391 17.32 0.17 -5.35
C PRO A 391 18.40 -0.86 -5.62
N GLN A 392 19.08 -0.72 -6.76
CA GLN A 392 20.18 -1.60 -7.12
C GLN A 392 21.33 -1.47 -6.10
N GLY A 393 21.88 -2.58 -5.69
CA GLY A 393 22.97 -2.58 -4.70
C GLY A 393 22.57 -2.10 -3.29
N SER A 394 21.30 -1.80 -3.04
CA SER A 394 20.81 -1.07 -1.83
C SER A 394 21.31 0.38 -1.75
N ASP A 395 21.61 0.98 -2.88
CA ASP A 395 21.99 2.39 -2.97
C ASP A 395 20.75 3.28 -2.98
N PHE A 396 20.49 3.95 -1.88
CA PHE A 396 19.35 4.86 -1.74
C PHE A 396 19.57 6.21 -2.45
N SER A 397 20.72 6.45 -3.08
CA SER A 397 20.99 7.65 -3.87
C SER A 397 20.44 7.56 -5.31
N GLU A 398 19.98 6.36 -5.72
CA GLU A 398 19.43 6.17 -7.07
C GLU A 398 18.15 7.02 -7.33
N PRO A 399 17.87 7.41 -8.61
CA PRO A 399 16.84 8.40 -8.92
C PRO A 399 15.43 8.05 -8.45
N VAL A 400 15.01 6.78 -8.51
CA VAL A 400 13.66 6.37 -8.12
C VAL A 400 13.46 6.55 -6.62
N THR A 401 14.44 6.10 -5.81
CA THR A 401 14.41 6.24 -4.34
C THR A 401 14.43 7.71 -3.95
N GLN A 402 15.33 8.51 -4.54
CA GLN A 402 15.47 9.94 -4.22
C GLN A 402 14.22 10.74 -4.58
N ASN A 403 13.61 10.46 -5.73
CA ASN A 403 12.37 11.13 -6.10
C ASN A 403 11.20 10.65 -5.24
N THR A 404 11.11 9.35 -4.91
CA THR A 404 10.07 8.83 -4.02
C THR A 404 10.11 9.52 -2.65
N LYS A 405 11.31 9.73 -2.06
CA LYS A 405 11.48 10.45 -0.79
C LYS A 405 10.85 11.85 -0.76
N ARG A 406 10.72 12.51 -1.91
CA ARG A 406 10.12 13.85 -2.00
C ARG A 406 8.61 13.84 -1.83
N PHE A 407 7.96 12.72 -2.12
CA PHE A 407 6.50 12.61 -2.17
C PHE A 407 5.89 11.81 -1.03
N VAL A 408 6.72 11.04 -0.30
CA VAL A 408 6.26 10.25 0.85
C VAL A 408 6.64 10.91 2.16
N ARG A 409 5.73 10.91 3.12
CA ARG A 409 5.97 11.40 4.48
C ARG A 409 6.45 10.30 5.42
N CYS A 410 6.46 9.05 4.96
CA CYS A 410 6.92 7.90 5.71
C CYS A 410 7.87 7.05 4.86
N PHE A 411 9.00 6.62 5.44
CA PHE A 411 10.05 5.92 4.73
C PHE A 411 10.66 4.85 5.63
N TRP A 412 10.47 3.57 5.29
CA TRP A 412 10.94 2.42 6.04
C TRP A 412 12.13 1.76 5.34
N ALA A 413 13.31 2.28 5.58
CA ALA A 413 14.54 1.81 4.95
C ALA A 413 14.91 0.40 5.44
N LEU A 414 14.83 -0.60 4.57
CA LEU A 414 15.23 -1.97 4.90
C LEU A 414 16.74 -2.16 4.77
N ASP A 415 17.34 -2.77 5.77
CA ASP A 415 18.78 -2.96 5.92
C ASP A 415 19.18 -4.42 5.75
N LYS A 416 20.20 -4.66 4.90
CA LYS A 416 20.73 -6.01 4.68
C LYS A 416 21.40 -6.60 5.92
N ALA A 417 22.10 -5.79 6.70
CA ALA A 417 22.79 -6.28 7.90
C ALA A 417 21.78 -6.78 8.93
N LEU A 418 20.66 -6.05 9.13
CA LEU A 418 19.57 -6.48 9.98
C LEU A 418 18.91 -7.78 9.46
N ALA A 419 18.69 -7.88 8.15
CA ALA A 419 18.12 -9.08 7.54
C ALA A 419 19.03 -10.30 7.71
N TYR A 420 20.34 -10.15 7.50
CA TYR A 420 21.32 -11.22 7.74
C TYR A 420 21.43 -11.62 9.22
N ALA A 421 21.26 -10.64 10.12
CA ALA A 421 21.17 -10.91 11.55
C ALA A 421 19.81 -11.52 11.98
N ARG A 422 18.91 -11.78 11.03
CA ARG A 422 17.53 -12.26 11.27
C ARG A 422 16.72 -11.34 12.20
N HIS A 423 17.02 -10.04 12.16
CA HIS A 423 16.25 -9.02 12.83
C HIS A 423 15.12 -8.56 11.90
N TYR A 424 13.92 -8.99 12.14
CA TYR A 424 12.73 -8.65 11.35
C TYR A 424 11.70 -7.91 12.20
N PRO A 425 10.96 -6.92 11.62
CA PRO A 425 11.21 -6.33 10.31
C PRO A 425 12.60 -5.70 10.22
N ALA A 426 13.26 -5.82 9.07
CA ALA A 426 14.64 -5.32 8.89
C ALA A 426 14.69 -3.79 8.65
N ILE A 427 13.77 -3.04 9.27
CA ILE A 427 13.66 -1.59 9.15
C ILE A 427 14.77 -0.95 9.99
N ASN A 428 15.64 -0.19 9.33
CA ASN A 428 16.72 0.53 9.98
C ASN A 428 16.21 1.82 10.60
N TRP A 429 16.29 1.93 11.91
CA TRP A 429 15.74 3.06 12.68
C TRP A 429 16.54 4.36 12.52
N MET A 430 17.77 4.32 11.99
CA MET A 430 18.56 5.52 11.71
C MET A 430 18.27 6.12 10.33
N ASN A 431 17.90 5.27 9.35
CA ASN A 431 17.67 5.67 7.97
C ASN A 431 16.18 5.83 7.61
N SER A 432 15.30 5.50 8.56
CA SER A 432 13.85 5.59 8.40
C SER A 432 13.29 6.84 9.06
N TYR A 433 12.14 7.30 8.58
CA TYR A 433 11.44 8.43 9.19
C TYR A 433 9.93 8.33 8.99
N SER A 434 9.18 9.07 9.80
CA SER A 434 7.76 9.34 9.60
C SER A 434 7.42 10.73 10.12
N ASP A 435 6.85 11.55 9.24
CA ASP A 435 6.35 12.89 9.56
C ASP A 435 4.87 12.88 10.00
N TYR A 436 4.29 11.68 10.22
CA TYR A 436 2.90 11.57 10.69
C TYR A 436 2.77 11.54 12.20
N ALA A 437 3.84 11.33 12.94
CA ALA A 437 3.76 11.05 14.38
C ALA A 437 3.09 12.16 15.19
N ASP A 438 3.37 13.43 14.86
CA ASP A 438 2.79 14.57 15.55
C ASP A 438 1.31 14.79 15.16
N ASP A 439 0.93 14.49 13.90
CA ASP A 439 -0.47 14.55 13.44
C ASP A 439 -1.37 13.51 14.11
N LEU A 440 -0.77 12.45 14.68
CA LEU A 440 -1.45 11.30 15.27
C LEU A 440 -1.47 11.31 16.81
N GLU A 441 -0.93 12.36 17.45
CA GLU A 441 -0.80 12.47 18.91
C GLU A 441 -2.13 12.29 19.64
N ASP A 442 -3.19 12.98 19.20
CA ASP A 442 -4.53 12.88 19.78
C ASP A 442 -5.04 11.44 19.78
N TYR A 443 -4.87 10.74 18.66
CA TYR A 443 -5.31 9.34 18.53
C TYR A 443 -4.58 8.40 19.48
N TYR A 444 -3.26 8.56 19.60
CA TYR A 444 -2.46 7.73 20.50
C TYR A 444 -2.80 8.02 21.98
N ALA A 445 -3.02 9.28 22.32
CA ALA A 445 -3.44 9.66 23.68
C ALA A 445 -4.77 9.00 24.06
N GLU A 446 -5.76 9.01 23.17
CA GLU A 446 -7.08 8.42 23.42
C GLU A 446 -7.07 6.88 23.45
N ASN A 447 -6.28 6.22 22.57
CA ASN A 447 -6.38 4.77 22.33
C ASN A 447 -5.27 3.93 22.98
N ALA A 448 -4.10 4.53 23.24
CA ALA A 448 -2.97 3.84 23.86
C ALA A 448 -2.66 4.36 25.26
N GLY A 449 -2.56 5.69 25.43
CA GLY A 449 -2.28 6.38 26.68
C GLY A 449 -1.74 7.78 26.44
N GLU A 450 -2.06 8.73 27.32
CA GLU A 450 -1.71 10.16 27.20
C GLU A 450 -0.20 10.41 27.02
N ASP A 451 0.63 9.55 27.58
CA ASP A 451 2.09 9.67 27.56
C ASP A 451 2.77 8.91 26.39
N PHE A 452 2.00 8.35 25.44
CA PHE A 452 2.52 7.52 24.35
C PHE A 452 3.61 8.24 23.55
N ILE A 453 3.38 9.47 23.14
CA ILE A 453 4.32 10.24 22.30
C ILE A 453 5.59 10.61 23.10
N GLU A 454 5.47 10.94 24.38
CA GLU A 454 6.64 11.22 25.22
C GLU A 454 7.51 9.96 25.39
N VAL A 455 6.88 8.83 25.74
CA VAL A 455 7.54 7.53 25.88
C VAL A 455 8.24 7.12 24.59
N ARG A 456 7.57 7.29 23.45
CA ARG A 456 8.14 7.06 22.11
C ARG A 456 9.39 7.92 21.88
N ARG A 457 9.32 9.23 22.17
CA ARG A 457 10.46 10.14 22.00
C ARG A 457 11.67 9.72 22.82
N ARG A 458 11.45 9.28 24.06
CA ARG A 458 12.53 8.76 24.93
C ARG A 458 13.17 7.48 24.38
N ILE A 459 12.38 6.52 23.92
CA ILE A 459 12.88 5.29 23.27
C ILE A 459 13.69 5.62 22.01
N SER A 460 13.21 6.53 21.18
CA SER A 460 13.91 6.95 19.97
C SER A 460 15.24 7.66 20.29
N ALA A 461 15.27 8.51 21.32
CA ALA A 461 16.48 9.18 21.76
C ALA A 461 17.55 8.17 22.24
N LEU A 462 17.15 7.17 23.02
CA LEU A 462 18.07 6.10 23.47
C LEU A 462 18.65 5.29 22.31
N LEU A 463 17.84 5.01 21.27
CA LEU A 463 18.34 4.32 20.06
C LEU A 463 19.35 5.16 19.27
N ILE A 464 19.15 6.47 19.18
CA ILE A 464 20.08 7.39 18.51
C ILE A 464 21.40 7.45 19.30
N GLU A 465 21.31 7.58 20.62
CA GLU A 465 22.47 7.66 21.49
C GLU A 465 23.27 6.35 21.49
N GLU A 466 22.57 5.21 21.56
CA GLU A 466 23.19 3.89 21.43
C GLU A 466 23.94 3.75 20.10
N ASN A 467 23.34 4.18 18.98
CA ASN A 467 24.01 4.12 17.69
C ASN A 467 25.29 4.96 17.66
N ASN A 468 25.28 6.17 18.23
CA ASN A 468 26.46 7.02 18.32
C ASN A 468 27.56 6.39 19.18
N LEU A 469 27.19 5.77 20.30
CA LEU A 469 28.12 5.04 21.17
C LEU A 469 28.70 3.79 20.47
N MET A 470 27.90 3.09 19.68
CA MET A 470 28.36 1.92 18.92
C MET A 470 29.41 2.30 17.86
N GLU A 471 29.36 3.50 17.26
CA GLU A 471 30.44 4.00 16.39
C GLU A 471 31.74 4.21 17.18
N ILE A 472 31.66 4.73 18.41
CA ILE A 472 32.82 4.86 19.29
C ILE A 472 33.37 3.49 19.68
N VAL A 473 32.49 2.54 20.06
CA VAL A 473 32.88 1.16 20.41
C VAL A 473 33.65 0.46 19.29
N LYS A 474 33.26 0.67 18.03
CA LYS A 474 33.99 0.12 16.88
C LYS A 474 35.43 0.60 16.80
N LEU A 475 35.75 1.79 17.32
CA LEU A 475 37.07 2.40 17.24
C LEU A 475 37.95 2.06 18.45
N ILE A 476 37.39 2.08 19.66
CA ILE A 476 38.19 1.96 20.91
C ILE A 476 37.81 0.77 21.80
N GLY A 477 36.77 0.03 21.47
CA GLY A 477 36.26 -1.08 22.28
C GLY A 477 35.25 -0.62 23.35
N ALA A 478 34.40 -1.53 23.81
CA ALA A 478 33.37 -1.27 24.81
C ALA A 478 33.91 -1.08 26.23
N ASP A 479 35.05 -1.67 26.55
CA ASP A 479 35.63 -1.73 27.91
C ASP A 479 36.04 -0.34 28.43
N VAL A 480 36.37 0.58 27.51
CA VAL A 480 36.85 1.93 27.84
C VAL A 480 35.71 2.90 28.18
N LEU A 481 34.48 2.55 27.84
CA LEU A 481 33.33 3.42 28.10
C LEU A 481 33.01 3.56 29.59
N PRO A 482 32.56 4.75 30.04
CA PRO A 482 31.96 4.95 31.35
C PRO A 482 30.72 4.08 31.53
N ASP A 483 30.35 3.79 32.79
CA ASP A 483 29.25 2.89 33.10
C ASP A 483 27.87 3.41 32.66
N ASP A 484 27.66 4.71 32.65
CA ASP A 484 26.45 5.34 32.11
C ASP A 484 26.28 5.09 30.61
N GLN A 485 27.37 5.16 29.84
CA GLN A 485 27.37 4.85 28.41
C GLN A 485 27.22 3.34 28.14
N LYS A 486 27.82 2.49 28.95
CA LYS A 486 27.60 1.03 28.89
C LYS A 486 26.13 0.68 29.13
N LEU A 487 25.48 1.36 30.10
CA LEU A 487 24.05 1.17 30.37
C LEU A 487 23.21 1.48 29.13
N ILE A 488 23.49 2.58 28.41
CA ILE A 488 22.76 2.95 27.19
C ILE A 488 22.89 1.86 26.12
N ILE A 489 24.07 1.28 25.96
CA ILE A 489 24.29 0.17 25.00
C ILE A 489 23.46 -1.06 25.37
N GLU A 490 23.42 -1.45 26.66
CA GLU A 490 22.62 -2.59 27.10
C GLU A 490 21.12 -2.34 26.97
N ILE A 491 20.63 -1.15 27.29
CA ILE A 491 19.23 -0.75 27.08
C ILE A 491 18.90 -0.72 25.60
N GLY A 492 19.78 -0.17 24.76
CA GLY A 492 19.63 -0.20 23.30
C GLY A 492 19.46 -1.61 22.75
N LYS A 493 20.20 -2.57 23.29
CA LYS A 493 20.05 -3.99 22.98
C LYS A 493 18.69 -4.54 23.39
N VAL A 494 18.16 -4.18 24.57
CA VAL A 494 16.81 -4.56 24.99
C VAL A 494 15.76 -3.96 24.06
N ILE A 495 15.90 -2.69 23.67
CA ILE A 495 14.99 -2.05 22.71
C ILE A 495 15.03 -2.79 21.37
N ARG A 496 16.20 -3.05 20.83
CA ARG A 496 16.33 -3.74 19.52
C ARG A 496 15.76 -5.15 19.54
N VAL A 497 16.15 -5.97 20.52
CA VAL A 497 15.78 -7.40 20.57
C VAL A 497 14.42 -7.62 21.23
N GLY A 498 14.12 -6.89 22.29
CA GLY A 498 12.89 -7.06 23.05
C GLY A 498 11.68 -6.32 22.47
N PHE A 499 11.92 -5.19 21.80
CA PHE A 499 10.83 -4.35 21.31
C PHE A 499 10.78 -4.27 19.78
N LEU A 500 11.87 -3.88 19.08
CA LEU A 500 11.83 -3.67 17.63
C LEU A 500 11.77 -5.00 16.84
N GLN A 501 12.52 -6.00 17.26
CA GLN A 501 12.48 -7.31 16.62
C GLN A 501 11.16 -8.03 16.93
N GLN A 502 10.44 -8.44 15.90
CA GLN A 502 9.11 -9.03 15.96
C GLN A 502 9.05 -10.35 15.20
N ASN A 503 8.37 -11.35 15.78
CA ASN A 503 8.23 -12.68 15.18
C ASN A 503 6.85 -12.81 14.53
N ALA A 504 6.82 -12.84 13.19
CA ALA A 504 5.61 -12.97 12.40
C ALA A 504 4.85 -14.30 12.60
N PHE A 505 5.50 -15.32 13.17
CA PHE A 505 4.92 -16.66 13.37
C PHE A 505 4.44 -16.92 14.80
N HIS A 506 4.74 -16.02 15.74
CA HIS A 506 4.30 -16.19 17.13
C HIS A 506 2.96 -15.49 17.36
N LYS A 507 1.98 -16.18 17.93
CA LYS A 507 0.59 -15.70 18.09
C LYS A 507 0.46 -14.35 18.81
N ASP A 508 1.28 -14.09 19.86
CA ASP A 508 1.25 -12.86 20.64
C ASP A 508 2.26 -11.80 20.19
N ASP A 509 3.02 -12.09 19.11
CA ASP A 509 4.05 -11.20 18.58
C ASP A 509 3.83 -10.82 17.10
N THR A 510 3.07 -11.62 16.32
CA THR A 510 2.76 -11.31 14.92
C THR A 510 1.91 -10.04 14.76
N PHE A 511 1.02 -9.77 15.73
CA PHE A 511 0.26 -8.55 15.89
C PHE A 511 0.30 -8.10 17.34
N VAL A 512 0.74 -6.88 17.61
CA VAL A 512 0.83 -6.37 18.98
C VAL A 512 -0.09 -5.16 19.14
N PRO A 513 -1.09 -5.19 20.06
CA PRO A 513 -1.98 -4.06 20.31
C PRO A 513 -1.23 -2.83 20.82
N LEU A 514 -1.66 -1.61 20.46
CA LEU A 514 -1.01 -0.35 20.86
C LEU A 514 -0.80 -0.23 22.38
N LYS A 515 -1.76 -0.66 23.19
CA LYS A 515 -1.62 -0.65 24.66
C LYS A 515 -0.46 -1.52 25.13
N LYS A 516 -0.27 -2.71 24.55
CA LYS A 516 0.87 -3.56 24.87
C LYS A 516 2.17 -2.90 24.42
N GLN A 517 2.19 -2.28 23.24
CA GLN A 517 3.37 -1.57 22.75
C GLN A 517 3.80 -0.46 23.73
N LEU A 518 2.86 0.34 24.23
CA LEU A 518 3.13 1.37 25.25
C LEU A 518 3.69 0.76 26.55
N LEU A 519 3.07 -0.29 27.07
CA LEU A 519 3.50 -0.94 28.32
C LEU A 519 4.90 -1.57 28.18
N MET A 520 5.21 -2.15 27.03
CA MET A 520 6.57 -2.65 26.75
C MET A 520 7.59 -1.53 26.78
N MET A 521 7.32 -0.39 26.14
CA MET A 521 8.21 0.78 26.16
C MET A 521 8.38 1.32 27.59
N LYS A 522 7.30 1.41 28.38
CA LYS A 522 7.34 1.84 29.78
C LYS A 522 8.19 0.91 30.64
N ALA A 523 8.05 -0.40 30.49
CA ALA A 523 8.87 -1.37 31.23
C ALA A 523 10.36 -1.21 30.93
N ILE A 524 10.73 -0.95 29.66
CA ILE A 524 12.12 -0.69 29.26
C ILE A 524 12.62 0.64 29.88
N LEU A 525 11.83 1.71 29.79
CA LEU A 525 12.21 3.00 30.38
C LEU A 525 12.29 2.92 31.92
N LYS A 526 11.41 2.15 32.57
CA LYS A 526 11.49 1.88 34.01
C LYS A 526 12.81 1.22 34.38
N LEU A 527 13.22 0.19 33.63
CA LEU A 527 14.54 -0.45 33.84
C LEU A 527 15.69 0.55 33.65
N TYR A 528 15.62 1.39 32.61
CA TYR A 528 16.63 2.43 32.37
C TYR A 528 16.71 3.43 33.51
N ASP A 529 15.58 4.00 33.95
CA ASP A 529 15.50 5.02 34.99
C ASP A 529 16.02 4.49 36.33
N GLU A 530 15.63 3.27 36.76
CA GLU A 530 16.12 2.64 37.99
C GLU A 530 17.62 2.32 37.88
N SER A 531 18.09 1.86 36.72
CA SER A 531 19.53 1.61 36.49
C SER A 531 20.34 2.90 36.56
N ALA A 532 19.89 3.97 35.93
CA ALA A 532 20.57 5.28 35.96
C ALA A 532 20.59 5.86 37.41
N ALA A 533 19.48 5.71 38.14
CA ALA A 533 19.42 6.10 39.56
C ALA A 533 20.40 5.29 40.43
N ALA A 534 20.55 4.00 40.21
CA ALA A 534 21.50 3.15 40.90
C ALA A 534 22.96 3.54 40.59
N LEU A 535 23.29 3.79 39.31
CA LEU A 535 24.63 4.28 38.89
C LEU A 535 24.98 5.60 39.55
N SER A 536 24.02 6.55 39.70
CA SER A 536 24.24 7.82 40.39
C SER A 536 24.61 7.66 41.86
N LYS A 537 24.30 6.49 42.45
CA LYS A 537 24.64 6.08 43.84
C LYS A 537 25.85 5.12 43.87
N ASN A 538 26.69 5.13 42.82
CA ASN A 538 27.90 4.34 42.68
C ASN A 538 27.72 2.80 42.54
N ALA A 539 26.52 2.33 42.17
CA ALA A 539 26.36 0.94 41.74
C ALA A 539 27.15 0.70 40.43
N LEU A 540 27.60 -0.52 40.21
CA LEU A 540 28.31 -0.89 38.98
C LEU A 540 27.32 -1.48 37.94
N VAL A 541 27.51 -1.19 36.67
CA VAL A 541 26.71 -1.81 35.59
C VAL A 541 26.74 -3.34 35.68
N SER A 542 27.89 -3.93 36.02
CA SER A 542 28.02 -5.39 36.18
C SER A 542 27.07 -5.99 37.21
N ASP A 543 26.76 -5.26 38.29
CA ASP A 543 25.85 -5.73 39.34
C ASP A 543 24.40 -5.54 38.94
N ILE A 544 24.09 -4.45 38.24
CA ILE A 544 22.78 -4.21 37.65
C ILE A 544 22.43 -5.31 36.64
N LEU A 545 23.37 -5.71 35.77
CA LEU A 545 23.17 -6.79 34.81
C LEU A 545 22.90 -8.16 35.46
N LYS A 546 23.49 -8.45 36.61
CA LYS A 546 23.25 -9.69 37.38
C LYS A 546 21.81 -9.84 37.87
N LEU A 547 21.02 -8.76 37.95
CA LEU A 547 19.59 -8.83 38.28
C LEU A 547 18.77 -9.60 37.22
N GLY A 548 19.29 -9.78 36.00
CA GLY A 548 18.65 -10.54 34.93
C GLY A 548 17.49 -9.83 34.21
N TRP A 549 17.18 -8.57 34.55
CA TRP A 549 16.06 -7.83 33.94
C TRP A 549 16.25 -7.53 32.47
N PHE A 550 17.48 -7.30 32.02
CA PHE A 550 17.78 -7.05 30.60
C PHE A 550 17.41 -8.25 29.73
N GLU A 551 17.73 -9.47 30.18
CA GLU A 551 17.34 -10.70 29.50
C GLU A 551 15.82 -10.94 29.59
N LYS A 552 15.22 -10.72 30.76
CA LYS A 552 13.79 -10.92 30.97
C LYS A 552 12.96 -9.97 30.10
N LEU A 553 13.30 -8.67 30.03
CA LEU A 553 12.60 -7.73 29.17
C LEU A 553 12.83 -8.01 27.68
N SER A 554 13.96 -8.58 27.28
CA SER A 554 14.16 -9.03 25.90
C SER A 554 13.20 -10.15 25.47
N LYS A 555 12.63 -10.90 26.43
CA LYS A 555 11.68 -12.01 26.22
C LYS A 555 10.22 -11.62 26.49
N MET A 556 9.95 -10.43 27.07
CA MET A 556 8.60 -9.99 27.46
C MET A 556 7.55 -10.05 26.33
N LYS A 557 8.00 -9.90 25.07
CA LYS A 557 7.15 -10.00 23.86
C LYS A 557 6.47 -11.36 23.73
N TYR A 558 7.08 -12.43 24.29
CA TYR A 558 6.55 -13.79 24.32
C TYR A 558 5.92 -14.14 25.67
N ASP A 559 6.52 -13.64 26.76
CA ASP A 559 6.12 -14.00 28.14
C ASP A 559 4.81 -13.34 28.56
N VAL A 560 4.48 -12.17 28.00
CA VAL A 560 3.24 -11.46 28.27
C VAL A 560 2.29 -11.61 27.09
N PRO A 561 1.19 -12.40 27.23
CA PRO A 561 0.16 -12.53 26.20
C PRO A 561 -0.57 -11.21 25.93
N ASN A 562 -1.16 -11.06 24.72
CA ASN A 562 -1.87 -9.84 24.32
C ASN A 562 -3.16 -9.57 25.15
N ASP A 563 -3.69 -10.58 25.81
CA ASP A 563 -4.89 -10.54 26.67
C ASP A 563 -4.59 -10.42 28.18
N LYS A 564 -3.29 -10.36 28.59
CA LYS A 564 -2.86 -10.32 29.99
C LYS A 564 -1.94 -9.14 30.26
N LEU A 565 -2.35 -7.95 29.88
CA LEU A 565 -1.53 -6.75 29.98
C LEU A 565 -1.26 -6.30 31.42
N GLU A 566 -2.06 -6.73 32.37
CA GLU A 566 -1.85 -6.51 33.81
C GLU A 566 -0.52 -7.05 34.34
N MET A 567 0.07 -8.06 33.67
CA MET A 567 1.39 -8.58 34.01
C MET A 567 2.51 -7.53 33.92
N PHE A 568 2.35 -6.48 33.14
CA PHE A 568 3.35 -5.40 33.07
C PHE A 568 3.47 -4.63 34.40
N ALA A 569 2.38 -4.48 35.15
CA ALA A 569 2.44 -3.88 36.48
C ALA A 569 3.31 -4.71 37.45
N GLU A 570 3.21 -6.05 37.36
CA GLU A 570 4.06 -6.95 38.13
C GLU A 570 5.55 -6.81 37.76
N TYR A 571 5.83 -6.59 36.48
CA TYR A 571 7.20 -6.33 35.97
C TYR A 571 7.75 -5.02 36.57
N GLU A 572 6.98 -3.92 36.52
CA GLU A 572 7.39 -2.62 37.06
C GLU A 572 7.64 -2.67 38.56
N GLU A 573 6.75 -3.30 39.35
CA GLU A 573 6.94 -3.49 40.78
C GLU A 573 8.16 -4.34 41.10
N ALA A 574 8.37 -5.43 40.37
CA ALA A 574 9.49 -6.34 40.60
C ALA A 574 10.84 -5.68 40.22
N ILE A 575 10.88 -4.86 39.16
CA ILE A 575 12.05 -4.05 38.82
C ILE A 575 12.38 -3.13 40.02
N THR A 576 11.41 -2.31 40.47
CA THR A 576 11.63 -1.37 41.57
C THR A 576 12.13 -2.08 42.84
N ARG A 577 11.54 -3.23 43.19
CA ARG A 577 11.97 -4.02 44.38
C ARG A 577 13.41 -4.50 44.24
N SER A 578 13.79 -5.03 43.08
CA SER A 578 15.16 -5.55 42.85
C SER A 578 16.21 -4.46 42.97
N PHE A 579 15.92 -3.25 42.48
CA PHE A 579 16.85 -2.12 42.60
C PHE A 579 16.91 -1.57 44.06
N TYR A 580 15.80 -1.60 44.78
CA TYR A 580 15.80 -1.23 46.19
C TYR A 580 16.72 -2.16 47.01
N GLU A 581 16.74 -3.47 46.75
CA GLU A 581 17.59 -4.45 47.41
C GLU A 581 19.08 -4.20 47.13
N ILE A 582 19.46 -3.82 45.89
CA ILE A 582 20.85 -3.45 45.57
C ILE A 582 21.29 -2.21 46.35
N LEU A 583 20.44 -1.19 46.41
CA LEU A 583 20.79 0.07 47.07
C LEU A 583 21.00 -0.12 48.57
N ILE A 584 20.23 -0.98 49.22
CA ILE A 584 20.40 -1.30 50.66
C ILE A 584 21.67 -2.14 50.90
N SER A 585 21.96 -3.11 50.02
CA SER A 585 23.15 -3.94 50.17
C SER A 585 24.43 -3.15 49.90
N GLY A 586 24.41 -2.13 49.04
CA GLY A 586 25.53 -1.23 48.79
C GLY A 586 25.83 -0.21 49.88
N GLU A 587 24.81 0.19 50.71
CA GLU A 587 25.00 1.04 51.87
C GLU A 587 25.65 0.29 53.07
N THR A 588 25.64 -1.03 53.03
CA THR A 588 26.16 -1.88 54.12
C THR A 588 27.57 -2.44 53.83
N ALA A 589 28.14 -2.16 52.68
CA ALA A 589 29.49 -2.54 52.28
C ALA A 589 30.41 -1.31 52.20
#